data_3ab5f2cf7f4ae4c240578d09c228c035
#
_entry.id   3ab5f2cf7f4ae4c240578d09c228c035
#
_cell.length_a   1.000
_cell.length_b   1.000
_cell.length_c   1.000
_cell.angle_alpha   90.00
_cell.angle_beta   90.00
_cell.angle_gamma   90.00
#
_symmetry.space_group_name_H-M   'P 1'
#
loop_
_entity.id
_entity.type
_entity.pdbx_description
1 polymer ?
#
loop_
_entity_poly.entity_id
_entity_poly.type
_entity_poly.pdbx_seq_one_letter_code
_entity_poly.pdbx_strand_id
1 'polypeptide(L)'
;MNRKQLQQKHELWEANIANWEFYIRSYLGGNDYKNGYYLNRYILESPEEYDARVKHTPVDNHCKNVVQIYTSFLWRVPPTRDYGDLDGDESLLSFLDDADLDGRNFNTVMREVQMNASIYGNCWVIVDKPQTVTKTRAEELAQDIRPYISILTPENVVDWNYARASSGRFYLDYLVVIEDINAERAIVKVFTEELI
;
A
#
# COMPACT_ATOMS: atom_id res chain seq x y z
N MET A 1 12.41 13.79 -14.89
CA MET A 1 12.23 14.43 -13.58
C MET A 1 13.58 14.80 -12.98
N ASN A 2 13.76 16.00 -12.41
CA ASN A 2 15.05 16.37 -11.81
C ASN A 2 15.05 16.05 -10.30
N ARG A 3 16.24 16.02 -9.65
CA ARG A 3 16.42 15.64 -8.25
C ARG A 3 15.60 16.50 -7.25
N LYS A 4 15.29 17.75 -7.58
CA LYS A 4 14.44 18.62 -6.74
C LYS A 4 12.97 18.22 -6.81
N GLN A 5 12.50 17.78 -7.98
CA GLN A 5 11.13 17.29 -8.15
C GLN A 5 10.90 15.97 -7.42
N LEU A 6 11.94 15.10 -7.34
CA LEU A 6 11.88 13.85 -6.58
C LEU A 6 11.85 14.05 -5.05
N GLN A 7 12.21 15.22 -4.56
CA GLN A 7 12.17 15.59 -3.14
C GLN A 7 10.86 16.31 -2.75
N GLN A 8 10.06 16.66 -3.74
CA GLN A 8 8.77 17.29 -3.50
C GLN A 8 7.78 16.26 -2.95
N LYS A 9 6.97 16.70 -2.00
CA LYS A 9 5.91 15.89 -1.40
C LYS A 9 4.57 16.52 -1.70
N HIS A 10 3.57 15.70 -1.91
CA HIS A 10 2.21 16.17 -2.14
C HIS A 10 1.63 16.78 -0.87
N GLU A 11 0.90 17.90 -0.98
CA GLU A 11 0.30 18.61 0.17
C GLU A 11 -0.58 17.68 1.02
N LEU A 12 -1.37 16.80 0.40
CA LEU A 12 -2.19 15.82 1.12
C LEU A 12 -1.34 14.78 1.84
N TRP A 13 -0.16 14.43 1.32
CA TRP A 13 0.75 13.53 2.03
C TRP A 13 1.30 14.21 3.29
N GLU A 14 1.79 15.45 3.16
CA GLU A 14 2.32 16.20 4.30
C GLU A 14 1.26 16.43 5.39
N ALA A 15 0.02 16.70 4.98
CA ALA A 15 -1.10 16.90 5.92
C ALA A 15 -1.53 15.62 6.67
N ASN A 16 -1.27 14.43 6.11
CA ASN A 16 -1.82 13.19 6.64
C ASN A 16 -0.78 12.20 7.16
N ILE A 17 0.51 12.38 6.90
CA ILE A 17 1.53 11.40 7.29
C ILE A 17 1.52 11.08 8.78
N ALA A 18 1.37 12.08 9.64
CA ALA A 18 1.30 11.87 11.09
C ALA A 18 0.05 11.07 11.52
N ASN A 19 -1.07 11.24 10.80
CA ASN A 19 -2.29 10.48 11.03
C ASN A 19 -2.10 9.01 10.62
N TRP A 20 -1.50 8.76 9.45
CA TRP A 20 -1.23 7.41 8.97
C TRP A 20 -0.27 6.66 9.88
N GLU A 21 0.80 7.31 10.35
CA GLU A 21 1.69 6.75 11.36
C GLU A 21 0.95 6.39 12.66
N PHE A 22 0.06 7.27 13.12
CA PHE A 22 -0.77 6.99 14.28
C PHE A 22 -1.70 5.80 14.06
N TYR A 23 -2.33 5.69 12.88
CA TYR A 23 -3.26 4.61 12.55
C TYR A 23 -2.55 3.26 12.52
N ILE A 24 -1.42 3.16 11.83
CA ILE A 24 -0.68 1.89 11.76
C ILE A 24 -0.13 1.49 13.14
N ARG A 25 0.42 2.43 13.90
CA ARG A 25 0.89 2.16 15.27
C ARG A 25 -0.25 1.72 16.19
N SER A 26 -1.43 2.31 16.03
CA SER A 26 -2.63 1.91 16.77
C SER A 26 -3.09 0.49 16.38
N TYR A 27 -2.98 0.12 15.11
CA TYR A 27 -3.28 -1.23 14.64
C TYR A 27 -2.25 -2.26 15.13
N LEU A 28 -0.96 -1.95 15.07
CA LEU A 28 0.11 -2.82 15.54
C LEU A 28 0.06 -2.98 17.07
N GLY A 29 -0.19 -1.89 17.79
CA GLY A 29 -0.26 -1.88 19.25
C GLY A 29 1.08 -2.11 19.93
N GLY A 30 1.04 -2.47 21.22
CA GLY A 30 2.24 -2.82 21.99
C GLY A 30 3.35 -1.76 21.94
N ASN A 31 4.56 -2.16 21.62
CA ASN A 31 5.72 -1.27 21.56
C ASN A 31 5.65 -0.27 20.40
N ASP A 32 5.06 -0.65 19.26
CA ASP A 32 4.89 0.26 18.13
C ASP A 32 4.04 1.47 18.51
N TYR A 33 2.94 1.25 19.24
CA TYR A 33 2.12 2.32 19.75
C TYR A 33 2.84 3.17 20.81
N LYS A 34 3.56 2.53 21.74
CA LYS A 34 4.33 3.23 22.78
C LYS A 34 5.42 4.12 22.21
N ASN A 35 6.11 3.66 21.18
CA ASN A 35 7.15 4.41 20.49
C ASN A 35 6.64 5.68 19.79
N GLY A 36 5.32 5.80 19.59
CA GLY A 36 4.68 7.00 19.10
C GLY A 36 4.52 8.10 20.14
N TYR A 37 4.75 7.81 21.43
CA TYR A 37 4.61 8.77 22.55
C TYR A 37 3.26 9.49 22.57
N TYR A 38 2.17 8.79 22.30
CA TYR A 38 0.81 9.36 22.24
C TYR A 38 0.18 9.65 23.62
N LEU A 39 0.83 9.23 24.70
CA LEU A 39 0.42 9.59 26.04
C LEU A 39 0.89 11.00 26.38
N ASN A 40 -0.02 11.83 26.90
CA ASN A 40 0.35 13.16 27.33
C ASN A 40 1.23 13.09 28.60
N ARG A 41 2.31 13.87 28.63
CA ARG A 41 3.13 14.06 29.80
C ARG A 41 2.45 15.03 30.78
N TYR A 42 2.45 14.70 32.07
CA TYR A 42 1.99 15.61 33.08
C TYR A 42 3.00 16.74 33.33
N ILE A 43 2.50 17.94 33.67
CA ILE A 43 3.34 19.14 33.83
C ILE A 43 4.44 18.95 34.87
N LEU A 44 4.15 18.24 35.96
CA LEU A 44 5.09 17.99 37.07
C LEU A 44 5.88 16.69 36.94
N GLU A 45 5.67 15.91 35.86
CA GLU A 45 6.36 14.64 35.63
C GLU A 45 7.75 14.90 35.04
N SER A 46 8.79 14.28 35.58
CA SER A 46 10.11 14.33 34.97
C SER A 46 10.16 13.54 33.67
N PRO A 47 11.12 13.77 32.79
CA PRO A 47 11.28 12.95 31.55
C PRO A 47 11.44 11.46 31.87
N GLU A 48 12.19 11.13 32.91
CA GLU A 48 12.49 9.74 33.33
C GLU A 48 11.22 9.05 33.86
N GLU A 49 10.39 9.74 34.61
CA GLU A 49 9.10 9.22 35.10
C GLU A 49 8.13 9.01 33.95
N TYR A 50 8.08 9.94 32.99
CA TYR A 50 7.27 9.81 31.80
C TYR A 50 7.67 8.59 30.97
N ASP A 51 8.96 8.42 30.68
CA ASP A 51 9.49 7.27 29.93
C ASP A 51 9.21 5.94 30.66
N ALA A 52 9.38 5.91 31.97
CA ALA A 52 9.02 4.76 32.77
C ALA A 52 7.52 4.44 32.69
N ARG A 53 6.66 5.45 32.77
CA ARG A 53 5.21 5.29 32.64
C ARG A 53 4.81 4.78 31.25
N VAL A 54 5.34 5.36 30.18
CA VAL A 54 5.09 4.88 28.79
C VAL A 54 5.50 3.42 28.65
N LYS A 55 6.68 3.06 29.16
CA LYS A 55 7.21 1.70 29.06
C LYS A 55 6.35 0.66 29.79
N HIS A 56 5.82 1.01 30.96
CA HIS A 56 5.06 0.09 31.79
C HIS A 56 3.54 0.13 31.60
N THR A 57 3.00 1.13 30.87
CA THR A 57 1.57 1.19 30.56
C THR A 57 1.15 0.03 29.66
N PRO A 58 0.16 -0.79 30.06
CA PRO A 58 -0.38 -1.80 29.16
C PRO A 58 -1.12 -1.13 28.00
N VAL A 59 -1.08 -1.75 26.83
CA VAL A 59 -1.81 -1.31 25.63
C VAL A 59 -2.70 -2.45 25.16
N ASP A 60 -4.00 -2.33 25.41
CA ASP A 60 -5.01 -3.26 24.89
C ASP A 60 -5.36 -2.86 23.46
N ASN A 61 -5.01 -3.74 22.51
CA ASN A 61 -5.19 -3.45 21.09
C ASN A 61 -6.59 -3.84 20.59
N HIS A 62 -7.55 -2.94 20.81
CA HIS A 62 -8.90 -3.11 20.26
C HIS A 62 -8.99 -2.75 18.78
N CYS A 63 -8.14 -1.86 18.27
CA CYS A 63 -8.12 -1.46 16.85
C CYS A 63 -7.86 -2.65 15.93
N LYS A 64 -6.85 -3.45 16.24
CA LYS A 64 -6.53 -4.67 15.49
C LYS A 64 -7.70 -5.65 15.47
N ASN A 65 -8.31 -5.88 16.62
CA ASN A 65 -9.45 -6.80 16.74
C ASN A 65 -10.63 -6.35 15.87
N VAL A 66 -10.97 -5.05 15.91
CA VAL A 66 -12.07 -4.50 15.10
C VAL A 66 -11.79 -4.66 13.61
N VAL A 67 -10.61 -4.26 13.12
CA VAL A 67 -10.23 -4.39 11.71
C VAL A 67 -10.26 -5.84 11.25
N GLN A 68 -9.73 -6.77 12.07
CA GLN A 68 -9.71 -8.20 11.74
C GLN A 68 -11.11 -8.81 11.71
N ILE A 69 -12.00 -8.43 12.64
CA ILE A 69 -13.38 -8.90 12.65
C ILE A 69 -14.10 -8.42 11.37
N TYR A 70 -14.05 -7.14 11.06
CA TYR A 70 -14.66 -6.60 9.83
C TYR A 70 -14.10 -7.26 8.57
N THR A 71 -12.80 -7.40 8.47
CA THR A 71 -12.16 -8.10 7.34
C THR A 71 -12.65 -9.55 7.23
N SER A 72 -12.74 -10.26 8.35
CA SER A 72 -13.23 -11.64 8.37
C SER A 72 -14.69 -11.77 7.95
N PHE A 73 -15.52 -10.81 8.32
CA PHE A 73 -16.93 -10.81 7.90
C PHE A 73 -17.08 -10.50 6.41
N LEU A 74 -16.37 -9.51 5.90
CA LEU A 74 -16.42 -9.11 4.48
C LEU A 74 -15.93 -10.24 3.55
N TRP A 75 -14.92 -10.99 3.98
CA TRP A 75 -14.30 -12.06 3.20
C TRP A 75 -14.75 -13.46 3.62
N ARG A 76 -15.84 -13.56 4.38
CA ARG A 76 -16.39 -14.85 4.81
C ARG A 76 -16.86 -15.70 3.63
N VAL A 77 -17.41 -15.05 2.61
CA VAL A 77 -17.80 -15.69 1.35
C VAL A 77 -16.93 -15.06 0.25
N PRO A 78 -16.25 -15.87 -0.58
CA PRO A 78 -15.48 -15.35 -1.70
C PRO A 78 -16.38 -14.51 -2.62
N PRO A 79 -15.91 -13.34 -3.08
CA PRO A 79 -16.68 -12.52 -3.99
C PRO A 79 -16.85 -13.23 -5.34
N THR A 80 -18.06 -13.23 -5.88
CA THR A 80 -18.33 -13.69 -7.24
C THR A 80 -17.99 -12.58 -8.22
N ARG A 81 -17.29 -12.90 -9.29
CA ARG A 81 -16.91 -11.99 -10.35
C ARG A 81 -17.35 -12.55 -11.69
N ASP A 82 -17.82 -11.67 -12.55
CA ASP A 82 -18.10 -11.96 -13.95
C ASP A 82 -16.99 -11.30 -14.78
N TYR A 83 -16.24 -12.09 -15.51
CA TYR A 83 -15.12 -11.62 -16.34
C TYR A 83 -15.54 -11.46 -17.81
N GLY A 84 -16.80 -11.68 -18.14
CA GLY A 84 -17.34 -11.52 -19.48
C GLY A 84 -16.57 -12.40 -20.51
N ASP A 85 -16.11 -11.78 -21.59
CA ASP A 85 -15.40 -12.47 -22.67
C ASP A 85 -14.02 -13.04 -22.27
N LEU A 86 -13.50 -12.66 -21.11
CA LEU A 86 -12.24 -13.19 -20.57
C LEU A 86 -12.44 -14.43 -19.69
N ASP A 87 -13.69 -14.84 -19.48
CA ASP A 87 -13.97 -16.02 -18.66
C ASP A 87 -13.36 -17.27 -19.28
N GLY A 88 -12.45 -17.92 -18.54
CA GLY A 88 -11.66 -19.05 -19.04
C GLY A 88 -10.39 -18.70 -19.81
N ASP A 89 -10.01 -17.41 -19.96
CA ASP A 89 -8.71 -17.03 -20.51
C ASP A 89 -7.57 -17.51 -19.61
N GLU A 90 -6.62 -18.24 -20.20
CA GLU A 90 -5.51 -18.87 -19.47
C GLU A 90 -4.62 -17.85 -18.74
N SER A 91 -4.40 -16.68 -19.34
CA SER A 91 -3.60 -15.61 -18.73
C SER A 91 -4.33 -15.00 -17.55
N LEU A 92 -5.66 -14.83 -17.63
CA LEU A 92 -6.47 -14.36 -16.52
C LEU A 92 -6.48 -15.38 -15.37
N LEU A 93 -6.66 -16.67 -15.68
CA LEU A 93 -6.65 -17.72 -14.66
C LEU A 93 -5.31 -17.77 -13.91
N SER A 94 -4.19 -17.70 -14.64
CA SER A 94 -2.85 -17.64 -14.04
C SER A 94 -2.66 -16.41 -13.16
N PHE A 95 -3.16 -15.23 -13.58
CA PHE A 95 -3.14 -14.03 -12.78
C PHE A 95 -4.01 -14.15 -11.51
N LEU A 96 -5.18 -14.79 -11.60
CA LEU A 96 -6.07 -14.96 -10.45
C LEU A 96 -5.51 -15.94 -9.42
N ASP A 97 -4.75 -16.93 -9.87
CA ASP A 97 -4.14 -17.95 -9.00
C ASP A 97 -2.92 -17.40 -8.25
N ASP A 98 -2.12 -16.57 -8.92
CA ASP A 98 -0.94 -15.91 -8.34
C ASP A 98 -0.86 -14.46 -8.82
N ALA A 99 -1.49 -13.56 -8.07
CA ALA A 99 -1.70 -12.18 -8.51
C ALA A 99 -0.50 -11.25 -8.25
N ASP A 100 0.44 -11.65 -7.41
CA ASP A 100 1.57 -10.82 -6.99
C ASP A 100 2.94 -11.40 -7.38
N LEU A 101 2.98 -12.54 -8.08
CA LEU A 101 4.17 -13.33 -8.40
C LEU A 101 4.89 -13.94 -7.18
N ASP A 102 4.27 -13.90 -6.00
CA ASP A 102 4.76 -14.47 -4.74
C ASP A 102 3.90 -15.66 -4.26
N GLY A 103 2.99 -16.15 -5.12
CA GLY A 103 2.11 -17.30 -4.86
C GLY A 103 0.81 -16.95 -4.15
N ARG A 104 0.43 -15.67 -4.05
CA ARG A 104 -0.84 -15.25 -3.44
C ARG A 104 -1.92 -15.05 -4.50
N ASN A 105 -3.04 -15.75 -4.32
CA ASN A 105 -4.17 -15.58 -5.22
C ASN A 105 -4.82 -14.19 -5.10
N PHE A 106 -5.53 -13.78 -6.14
CA PHE A 106 -6.15 -12.46 -6.23
C PHE A 106 -7.06 -12.11 -5.03
N ASN A 107 -7.82 -13.06 -4.50
CA ASN A 107 -8.67 -12.81 -3.34
C ASN A 107 -7.85 -12.51 -2.08
N THR A 108 -6.73 -13.19 -1.88
CA THR A 108 -5.82 -12.95 -0.75
C THR A 108 -5.20 -11.56 -0.84
N VAL A 109 -4.73 -11.17 -2.02
CA VAL A 109 -4.19 -9.83 -2.28
C VAL A 109 -5.25 -8.75 -2.04
N MET A 110 -6.47 -8.91 -2.58
CA MET A 110 -7.54 -7.94 -2.40
C MET A 110 -8.05 -7.85 -0.96
N ARG A 111 -7.99 -8.96 -0.19
CA ARG A 111 -8.27 -8.93 1.25
C ARG A 111 -7.25 -8.08 2.00
N GLU A 112 -5.97 -8.16 1.64
CA GLU A 112 -4.93 -7.31 2.21
C GLU A 112 -5.12 -5.84 1.83
N VAL A 113 -5.46 -5.54 0.58
CA VAL A 113 -5.82 -4.19 0.12
C VAL A 113 -6.94 -3.61 0.98
N GLN A 114 -8.02 -4.38 1.19
CA GLN A 114 -9.15 -3.95 2.02
C GLN A 114 -8.74 -3.73 3.48
N MET A 115 -7.88 -4.59 4.03
CA MET A 115 -7.37 -4.45 5.39
C MET A 115 -6.54 -3.16 5.53
N ASN A 116 -5.61 -2.91 4.60
CA ASN A 116 -4.82 -1.68 4.57
C ASN A 116 -5.69 -0.43 4.40
N ALA A 117 -6.68 -0.47 3.51
CA ALA A 117 -7.65 0.60 3.36
C ALA A 117 -8.47 0.85 4.63
N SER A 118 -8.76 -0.18 5.42
CA SER A 118 -9.44 -0.03 6.72
C SER A 118 -8.55 0.60 7.80
N ILE A 119 -7.23 0.38 7.73
CA ILE A 119 -6.26 0.95 8.68
C ILE A 119 -5.97 2.41 8.34
N TYR A 120 -5.61 2.69 7.08
CA TYR A 120 -5.12 4.00 6.64
C TYR A 120 -6.20 4.93 6.07
N GLY A 121 -7.38 4.41 5.74
CA GLY A 121 -8.43 5.12 5.01
C GLY A 121 -8.26 5.07 3.49
N ASN A 122 -7.09 4.70 2.99
CA ASN A 122 -6.79 4.48 1.57
C ASN A 122 -5.68 3.44 1.40
N CYS A 123 -5.56 2.91 0.17
CA CYS A 123 -4.52 1.97 -0.22
C CYS A 123 -4.28 2.13 -1.72
N TRP A 124 -3.04 2.10 -2.13
CA TRP A 124 -2.66 2.15 -3.53
C TRP A 124 -2.42 0.76 -4.08
N VAL A 125 -2.96 0.50 -5.24
CA VAL A 125 -2.77 -0.77 -5.96
C VAL A 125 -2.17 -0.44 -7.32
N ILE A 126 -1.00 -1.00 -7.58
CA ILE A 126 -0.33 -0.87 -8.87
C ILE A 126 -0.44 -2.21 -9.58
N VAL A 127 -0.90 -2.18 -10.83
CA VAL A 127 -0.80 -3.31 -11.74
C VAL A 127 0.35 -3.01 -12.68
N ASP A 128 1.34 -3.87 -12.66
CA ASP A 128 2.55 -3.73 -13.47
C ASP A 128 2.83 -5.03 -14.23
N LYS A 129 3.69 -4.96 -15.23
CA LYS A 129 4.16 -6.12 -15.99
C LYS A 129 5.67 -6.02 -16.16
N PRO A 130 6.44 -7.10 -15.93
CA PRO A 130 7.88 -7.08 -16.13
C PRO A 130 8.23 -6.64 -17.57
N GLN A 131 9.11 -5.64 -17.67
CA GLN A 131 9.60 -5.19 -18.99
C GLN A 131 10.60 -6.21 -19.53
N THR A 132 10.20 -6.92 -20.55
CA THR A 132 11.05 -7.92 -21.22
C THR A 132 10.98 -7.73 -22.72
N VAL A 133 12.07 -8.12 -23.41
CA VAL A 133 12.18 -8.05 -24.86
C VAL A 133 11.63 -9.36 -25.47
N THR A 134 10.40 -9.71 -25.16
CA THR A 134 9.71 -10.82 -25.83
C THR A 134 9.01 -10.31 -27.08
N LYS A 135 9.06 -11.10 -28.17
CA LYS A 135 8.48 -10.72 -29.46
C LYS A 135 7.10 -11.31 -29.69
N THR A 136 6.74 -12.34 -28.93
CA THR A 136 5.49 -13.07 -29.12
C THR A 136 4.83 -13.42 -27.78
N ARG A 137 3.50 -13.52 -27.78
CA ARG A 137 2.72 -13.98 -26.61
C ARG A 137 3.12 -15.40 -26.16
N ALA A 138 3.53 -16.24 -27.07
CA ALA A 138 4.01 -17.60 -26.76
C ALA A 138 5.31 -17.58 -25.93
N GLU A 139 6.23 -16.66 -26.25
CA GLU A 139 7.45 -16.44 -25.46
C GLU A 139 7.16 -15.87 -24.08
N GLU A 140 6.20 -14.95 -23.95
CA GLU A 140 5.75 -14.41 -22.67
C GLU A 140 5.19 -15.52 -21.77
N LEU A 141 4.31 -16.36 -22.32
CA LEU A 141 3.75 -17.49 -21.59
C LEU A 141 4.82 -18.51 -21.16
N ALA A 142 5.78 -18.80 -22.04
CA ALA A 142 6.88 -19.73 -21.73
C ALA A 142 7.82 -19.21 -20.63
N GLN A 143 7.91 -17.88 -20.45
CA GLN A 143 8.74 -17.21 -19.45
C GLN A 143 7.93 -16.73 -18.24
N ASP A 144 6.64 -17.06 -18.16
CA ASP A 144 5.70 -16.61 -17.13
C ASP A 144 5.68 -15.08 -16.93
N ILE A 145 5.80 -14.34 -18.06
CA ILE A 145 5.75 -12.89 -18.06
C ILE A 145 4.29 -12.45 -18.11
N ARG A 146 3.78 -12.03 -16.97
CA ARG A 146 2.38 -11.66 -16.82
C ARG A 146 2.22 -10.44 -15.91
N PRO A 147 1.08 -9.75 -15.97
CA PRO A 147 0.78 -8.69 -15.03
C PRO A 147 0.78 -9.20 -13.59
N TYR A 148 1.17 -8.34 -12.66
CA TYR A 148 1.13 -8.60 -11.23
C TYR A 148 0.67 -7.37 -10.46
N ILE A 149 0.24 -7.57 -9.21
CA ILE A 149 -0.24 -6.53 -8.32
C ILE A 149 0.82 -6.24 -7.26
N SER A 150 1.11 -4.96 -7.06
CA SER A 150 1.84 -4.45 -5.91
C SER A 150 0.93 -3.59 -5.04
N ILE A 151 0.98 -3.81 -3.74
CA ILE A 151 0.23 -3.04 -2.74
C ILE A 151 1.17 -2.01 -2.13
N LEU A 152 0.73 -0.74 -2.12
CA LEU A 152 1.48 0.34 -1.50
C LEU A 152 0.63 1.01 -0.43
N THR A 153 1.24 1.22 0.74
CA THR A 153 0.64 2.03 1.79
C THR A 153 0.78 3.51 1.48
N PRO A 154 -0.12 4.38 1.96
CA PRO A 154 -0.06 5.80 1.65
C PRO A 154 1.19 6.50 2.22
N GLU A 155 1.86 5.93 3.20
CA GLU A 155 3.13 6.42 3.74
C GLU A 155 4.24 6.40 2.69
N ASN A 156 4.23 5.39 1.82
CA ASN A 156 5.25 5.19 0.80
C ASN A 156 5.00 5.97 -0.50
N VAL A 157 3.76 6.41 -0.73
CA VAL A 157 3.38 7.19 -1.92
C VAL A 157 3.45 8.67 -1.57
N VAL A 158 4.56 9.30 -1.89
CA VAL A 158 4.90 10.64 -1.39
C VAL A 158 4.44 11.78 -2.29
N ASP A 159 4.32 11.53 -3.59
CA ASP A 159 3.84 12.55 -4.54
C ASP A 159 3.10 11.90 -5.71
N TRP A 160 2.08 12.58 -6.23
CA TRP A 160 1.29 12.14 -7.38
C TRP A 160 0.62 13.31 -8.07
N ASN A 161 0.32 13.16 -9.34
CA ASN A 161 -0.44 14.14 -10.09
C ASN A 161 -1.43 13.46 -11.03
N TYR A 162 -2.58 14.10 -11.20
CA TYR A 162 -3.57 13.73 -12.19
C TYR A 162 -3.61 14.77 -13.29
N ALA A 163 -3.52 14.33 -14.53
CA ALA A 163 -3.72 15.17 -15.70
C ALA A 163 -5.04 14.85 -16.38
N ARG A 164 -5.46 15.71 -17.29
CA ARG A 164 -6.66 15.53 -18.08
C ARG A 164 -6.29 15.36 -19.56
N ALA A 165 -6.68 14.25 -20.14
CA ALA A 165 -6.52 13.99 -21.57
C ALA A 165 -7.40 14.93 -22.41
N SER A 166 -7.14 15.04 -23.70
CA SER A 166 -7.95 15.79 -24.65
C SER A 166 -9.41 15.31 -24.72
N SER A 167 -9.66 14.04 -24.40
CA SER A 167 -11.00 13.45 -24.27
C SER A 167 -11.76 13.91 -23.01
N GLY A 168 -11.13 14.68 -22.11
CA GLY A 168 -11.68 15.10 -20.83
C GLY A 168 -11.53 14.06 -19.70
N ARG A 169 -11.00 12.85 -19.98
CA ARG A 169 -10.77 11.81 -19.00
C ARG A 169 -9.57 12.16 -18.12
N PHE A 170 -9.69 11.96 -16.79
CA PHE A 170 -8.55 12.03 -15.89
C PHE A 170 -7.72 10.76 -15.97
N TYR A 171 -6.41 10.92 -15.88
CA TYR A 171 -5.43 9.84 -15.74
C TYR A 171 -4.36 10.24 -14.75
N LEU A 172 -3.68 9.25 -14.18
CA LEU A 172 -2.55 9.45 -13.29
C LEU A 172 -1.32 9.78 -14.14
N ASP A 173 -0.85 11.02 -14.03
CA ASP A 173 0.29 11.53 -14.82
C ASP A 173 1.61 10.98 -14.27
N TYR A 174 1.79 11.05 -12.96
CA TYR A 174 2.92 10.42 -12.29
C TYR A 174 2.59 10.01 -10.87
N LEU A 175 3.36 9.05 -10.36
CA LEU A 175 3.34 8.56 -8.99
C LEU A 175 4.78 8.40 -8.51
N VAL A 176 5.11 8.98 -7.34
CA VAL A 176 6.41 8.86 -6.70
C VAL A 176 6.30 8.02 -5.46
N VAL A 177 7.01 6.91 -5.44
CA VAL A 177 7.02 5.95 -4.33
C VAL A 177 8.41 5.91 -3.72
N ILE A 178 8.49 5.95 -2.40
CA ILE A 178 9.73 5.74 -1.65
C ILE A 178 9.68 4.35 -1.03
N GLU A 179 10.64 3.52 -1.37
CA GLU A 179 10.91 2.24 -0.71
C GLU A 179 12.16 2.39 0.15
N ASP A 180 11.99 2.31 1.47
CA ASP A 180 13.13 2.26 2.39
C ASP A 180 13.75 0.86 2.34
N ILE A 181 14.94 0.78 1.75
CA ILE A 181 15.70 -0.49 1.76
C ILE A 181 16.66 -0.55 2.94
N ASN A 182 17.24 0.59 3.35
CA ASN A 182 18.12 0.73 4.50
C ASN A 182 18.11 2.19 4.99
N ALA A 183 18.52 2.42 6.24
CA ALA A 183 18.64 3.76 6.83
C ALA A 183 19.51 4.77 6.03
N GLU A 184 20.30 4.27 5.07
CA GLU A 184 21.21 5.08 4.25
C GLU A 184 20.79 5.22 2.78
N ARG A 185 19.84 4.40 2.28
CA ARG A 185 19.43 4.40 0.86
C ARG A 185 17.94 4.18 0.73
N ALA A 186 17.23 5.19 0.23
CA ALA A 186 15.86 5.08 -0.24
C ALA A 186 15.87 4.83 -1.76
N ILE A 187 15.11 3.84 -2.23
CA ILE A 187 14.80 3.71 -3.65
C ILE A 187 13.56 4.55 -3.91
N VAL A 188 13.68 5.46 -4.88
CA VAL A 188 12.56 6.25 -5.39
C VAL A 188 12.16 5.65 -6.73
N LYS A 189 10.95 5.09 -6.80
CA LYS A 189 10.33 4.65 -8.05
C LYS A 189 9.39 5.74 -8.54
N VAL A 190 9.48 6.06 -9.83
CA VAL A 190 8.57 7.00 -10.48
C VAL A 190 7.82 6.25 -11.56
N PHE A 191 6.52 6.16 -11.42
CA PHE A 191 5.64 5.62 -12.44
C PHE A 191 5.11 6.80 -13.25
N THR A 192 5.29 6.78 -14.54
CA THR A 192 4.76 7.76 -15.49
C THR A 192 4.00 7.03 -16.57
N GLU A 193 2.87 7.59 -17.02
CA GLU A 193 2.24 7.10 -18.22
C GLU A 193 3.08 7.55 -19.42
N GLU A 194 4.03 6.74 -19.85
CA GLU A 194 4.54 6.85 -21.20
C GLU A 194 3.47 6.25 -22.11
N LEU A 195 2.82 7.13 -22.86
CA LEU A 195 1.92 6.73 -23.93
C LEU A 195 2.70 5.83 -24.92
N ILE A 196 2.42 4.54 -24.86
CA ILE A 196 2.82 3.57 -25.86
C ILE A 196 2.01 3.84 -27.14
#